data_925d2d4dfae232df66da360c146b3f7a
#
_entry.id   925d2d4dfae232df66da360c146b3f7a
#
_cell.length_a   1.000
_cell.length_b   1.000
_cell.length_c   1.000
_cell.angle_alpha   90.00
_cell.angle_beta   90.00
_cell.angle_gamma   90.00
#
_symmetry.space_group_name_H-M   'P 1'
#
loop_
_entity.id
_entity.type
_entity.pdbx_description
1 polymer ?
#
loop_
_entity_poly.entity_id
_entity_poly.type
_entity_poly.pdbx_seq_one_letter_code
_entity_poly.pdbx_strand_id
1 'polypeptide(L)'
;MFEFEKPKIEIVETSDDNKYGKFVIEPLERGYGITLGNSLRRIMLSSLPGTAVSHVKIKGVLHEFSSIPGVKEDVTEIIMNIKNVVIKNNSDTFEPKQAYIDVVGERVVKAGDIKVDGDIEIVNPDLVIANLSGPDAKLEMELTIVNGRGYVSLDKNKEADAPIDVIAIDSIRSEEHTSELQSPGKIAY
;
A
#
# COMPACT_ATOMS: atom_id res chain seq x y z
N MET A 1 -23.60 -41.19 -12.72
CA MET A 1 -23.71 -39.99 -11.90
C MET A 1 -22.29 -39.67 -11.43
N PHE A 2 -21.64 -38.66 -11.96
CA PHE A 2 -20.28 -38.34 -11.52
C PHE A 2 -20.36 -37.71 -10.13
N GLU A 3 -19.86 -38.40 -9.12
CA GLU A 3 -19.71 -37.85 -7.77
C GLU A 3 -18.49 -36.98 -7.78
N PHE A 4 -18.67 -35.69 -7.72
CA PHE A 4 -17.57 -34.75 -7.52
C PHE A 4 -17.15 -34.81 -6.04
N GLU A 5 -15.93 -35.26 -5.78
CA GLU A 5 -15.35 -35.17 -4.45
C GLU A 5 -15.21 -33.68 -4.08
N LYS A 6 -15.71 -33.31 -2.91
CA LYS A 6 -15.58 -31.93 -2.43
C LYS A 6 -14.13 -31.69 -2.01
N PRO A 7 -13.48 -30.65 -2.56
CA PRO A 7 -12.13 -30.33 -2.16
C PRO A 7 -12.08 -29.93 -0.67
N LYS A 8 -11.02 -30.35 -0.01
CA LYS A 8 -10.69 -29.95 1.37
C LYS A 8 -9.60 -28.88 1.31
N ILE A 9 -9.70 -27.93 2.19
CA ILE A 9 -8.67 -26.89 2.37
C ILE A 9 -7.93 -27.21 3.66
N GLU A 10 -6.63 -27.42 3.56
CA GLU A 10 -5.73 -27.64 4.68
C GLU A 10 -4.77 -26.46 4.82
N ILE A 11 -4.65 -25.97 6.04
CA ILE A 11 -3.66 -24.94 6.39
C ILE A 11 -2.39 -25.69 6.76
N VAL A 12 -1.36 -25.61 5.92
CA VAL A 12 -0.09 -26.29 6.14
C VAL A 12 0.83 -25.48 7.05
N GLU A 13 0.83 -24.16 6.85
CA GLU A 13 1.73 -23.25 7.56
C GLU A 13 1.11 -21.86 7.64
N THR A 14 1.24 -21.20 8.76
CA THR A 14 0.95 -19.77 8.94
C THR A 14 2.03 -19.16 9.82
N SER A 15 2.44 -17.93 9.51
CA SER A 15 3.34 -17.19 10.39
C SER A 15 2.59 -16.62 11.61
N ASP A 16 3.29 -16.45 12.73
CA ASP A 16 2.72 -15.94 13.98
C ASP A 16 2.19 -14.49 13.82
N ASP A 17 2.76 -13.73 12.90
CA ASP A 17 2.37 -12.36 12.56
C ASP A 17 1.26 -12.28 11.49
N ASN A 18 0.71 -13.42 11.06
CA ASN A 18 -0.32 -13.55 10.03
C ASN A 18 0.03 -12.94 8.65
N LYS A 19 1.33 -12.76 8.36
CA LYS A 19 1.78 -12.20 7.07
C LYS A 19 2.08 -13.25 6.01
N TYR A 20 2.16 -14.50 6.40
CA TYR A 20 2.39 -15.63 5.49
C TYR A 20 1.41 -16.76 5.78
N GLY A 21 0.88 -17.38 4.72
CA GLY A 21 0.04 -18.56 4.82
C GLY A 21 0.24 -19.48 3.64
N LYS A 22 0.38 -20.80 3.93
CA LYS A 22 0.45 -21.86 2.94
C LYS A 22 -0.74 -22.79 3.09
N PHE A 23 -1.48 -22.95 2.01
CA PHE A 23 -2.70 -23.73 1.96
C PHE A 23 -2.56 -24.84 0.92
N VAL A 24 -3.12 -26.03 1.21
CA VAL A 24 -3.27 -27.13 0.25
C VAL A 24 -4.76 -27.35 0.02
N ILE A 25 -5.15 -27.43 -1.24
CA ILE A 25 -6.53 -27.66 -1.65
C ILE A 25 -6.56 -28.93 -2.51
N GLU A 26 -7.14 -30.00 -2.00
CA GLU A 26 -7.24 -31.30 -2.67
C GLU A 26 -8.46 -32.11 -2.21
N PRO A 27 -8.97 -33.05 -3.01
CA PRO A 27 -8.59 -33.31 -4.40
C PRO A 27 -9.19 -32.24 -5.36
N LEU A 28 -8.48 -31.94 -6.44
CA LEU A 28 -8.95 -31.06 -7.50
C LEU A 28 -8.85 -31.79 -8.85
N GLU A 29 -9.84 -31.59 -9.70
CA GLU A 29 -9.78 -32.07 -11.08
C GLU A 29 -8.66 -31.36 -11.85
N ARG A 30 -8.19 -32.03 -12.92
CA ARG A 30 -7.10 -31.51 -13.75
C ARG A 30 -7.45 -30.14 -14.34
N GLY A 31 -6.58 -29.16 -14.11
CA GLY A 31 -6.75 -27.77 -14.56
C GLY A 31 -7.46 -26.85 -13.58
N TYR A 32 -8.25 -27.36 -12.62
CA TYR A 32 -8.98 -26.53 -11.66
C TYR A 32 -8.05 -25.79 -10.68
N GLY A 33 -6.88 -26.34 -10.36
CA GLY A 33 -5.91 -25.68 -9.48
C GLY A 33 -5.48 -24.31 -9.99
N ILE A 34 -5.19 -24.19 -11.29
CA ILE A 34 -4.82 -22.90 -11.92
C ILE A 34 -6.00 -21.92 -11.88
N THR A 35 -7.21 -22.38 -12.20
CA THR A 35 -8.41 -21.54 -12.21
C THR A 35 -8.71 -21.01 -10.81
N LEU A 36 -8.70 -21.89 -9.80
CA LEU A 36 -8.96 -21.51 -8.42
C LEU A 36 -7.89 -20.54 -7.89
N GLY A 37 -6.62 -20.84 -8.11
CA GLY A 37 -5.53 -20.02 -7.67
C GLY A 37 -5.54 -18.61 -8.30
N ASN A 38 -5.78 -18.52 -9.61
CA ASN A 38 -5.91 -17.22 -10.28
C ASN A 38 -7.14 -16.44 -9.79
N SER A 39 -8.23 -17.12 -9.49
CA SER A 39 -9.44 -16.47 -8.95
C SER A 39 -9.18 -15.91 -7.55
N LEU A 40 -8.54 -16.68 -6.68
CA LEU A 40 -8.14 -16.22 -5.34
C LEU A 40 -7.17 -15.03 -5.41
N ARG A 41 -6.14 -15.12 -6.26
CA ARG A 41 -5.21 -14.01 -6.49
C ARG A 41 -5.92 -12.73 -6.91
N ARG A 42 -6.83 -12.82 -7.87
CA ARG A 42 -7.60 -11.66 -8.33
C ARG A 42 -8.46 -11.05 -7.24
N ILE A 43 -9.09 -11.89 -6.41
CA ILE A 43 -9.91 -11.42 -5.28
C ILE A 43 -9.03 -10.71 -4.24
N MET A 44 -7.89 -11.29 -3.88
CA MET A 44 -6.96 -10.68 -2.93
C MET A 44 -6.46 -9.33 -3.42
N LEU A 45 -6.08 -9.21 -4.69
CA LEU A 45 -5.57 -7.95 -5.26
C LEU A 45 -6.63 -6.87 -5.48
N SER A 46 -7.90 -7.24 -5.66
CA SER A 46 -8.94 -6.29 -6.08
C SER A 46 -10.00 -6.00 -5.02
N SER A 47 -10.19 -6.90 -4.06
CA SER A 47 -11.41 -6.89 -3.23
C SER A 47 -11.14 -6.70 -1.74
N LEU A 48 -9.92 -6.94 -1.27
CA LEU A 48 -9.56 -6.69 0.13
C LEU A 48 -9.51 -5.18 0.38
N PRO A 49 -10.10 -4.72 1.48
CA PRO A 49 -9.99 -3.31 1.88
C PRO A 49 -8.57 -3.02 2.37
N GLY A 50 -8.11 -1.82 2.10
CA GLY A 50 -6.83 -1.34 2.58
C GLY A 50 -6.81 0.18 2.66
N THR A 51 -5.75 0.73 3.21
CA THR A 51 -5.58 2.16 3.45
C THR A 51 -4.32 2.64 2.75
N ALA A 52 -4.40 3.75 2.04
CA ALA A 52 -3.24 4.33 1.36
C ALA A 52 -3.34 5.86 1.26
N VAL A 53 -2.20 6.49 0.98
CA VAL A 53 -2.15 7.92 0.68
C VAL A 53 -2.67 8.15 -0.75
N SER A 54 -3.61 9.06 -0.92
CA SER A 54 -4.20 9.43 -2.22
C SER A 54 -3.71 10.77 -2.73
N HIS A 55 -3.41 11.71 -1.82
CA HIS A 55 -2.94 13.05 -2.17
C HIS A 55 -1.82 13.47 -1.24
N VAL A 56 -0.93 14.25 -1.79
CA VAL A 56 0.20 14.86 -1.08
C VAL A 56 0.22 16.35 -1.39
N LYS A 57 0.35 17.17 -0.36
CA LYS A 57 0.59 18.60 -0.48
C LYS A 57 1.90 18.92 0.23
N ILE A 58 2.85 19.51 -0.49
CA ILE A 58 4.16 19.88 0.04
C ILE A 58 4.26 21.39 -0.02
N LYS A 59 4.61 22.03 1.09
CA LYS A 59 4.73 23.47 1.15
C LYS A 59 5.81 24.00 0.21
N GLY A 60 5.43 24.92 -0.65
CA GLY A 60 6.34 25.52 -1.64
C GLY A 60 6.52 24.71 -2.92
N VAL A 61 5.77 23.63 -3.09
CA VAL A 61 5.78 22.76 -4.28
C VAL A 61 4.43 22.84 -4.98
N LEU A 62 4.44 23.04 -6.30
CA LEU A 62 3.23 23.15 -7.12
C LEU A 62 3.03 21.94 -8.06
N HIS A 63 4.08 21.14 -8.28
CA HIS A 63 4.03 19.97 -9.17
C HIS A 63 5.12 18.95 -8.79
N GLU A 64 4.93 17.70 -9.21
CA GLU A 64 5.77 16.56 -8.88
C GLU A 64 7.22 16.62 -9.40
N PHE A 65 7.49 17.44 -10.41
CA PHE A 65 8.84 17.59 -11.01
C PHE A 65 9.66 18.70 -10.35
N SER A 66 9.34 19.08 -9.12
CA SER A 66 10.05 20.10 -8.36
C SER A 66 11.11 19.47 -7.45
N SER A 67 12.08 20.30 -7.03
CA SER A 67 13.00 19.98 -5.95
C SER A 67 12.71 20.85 -4.74
N ILE A 68 13.03 20.35 -3.55
CA ILE A 68 12.83 21.06 -2.29
C ILE A 68 14.22 21.51 -1.79
N PRO A 69 14.43 22.82 -1.50
CA PRO A 69 15.70 23.29 -1.00
C PRO A 69 16.14 22.57 0.28
N GLY A 70 17.35 22.03 0.28
CA GLY A 70 17.90 21.31 1.42
C GLY A 70 17.40 19.87 1.59
N VAL A 71 16.61 19.35 0.67
CA VAL A 71 16.22 17.93 0.61
C VAL A 71 16.97 17.27 -0.53
N LYS A 72 17.50 16.07 -0.29
CA LYS A 72 18.31 15.34 -1.26
C LYS A 72 17.46 14.77 -2.40
N GLU A 73 16.32 14.21 -2.05
CA GLU A 73 15.37 13.60 -2.96
C GLU A 73 14.53 14.69 -3.67
N ASP A 74 14.18 14.45 -4.91
CA ASP A 74 13.16 15.24 -5.60
C ASP A 74 11.74 14.84 -5.14
N VAL A 75 10.76 15.65 -5.53
CA VAL A 75 9.36 15.42 -5.13
C VAL A 75 8.83 14.09 -5.67
N THR A 76 9.23 13.68 -6.86
CA THR A 76 8.85 12.40 -7.47
C THR A 76 9.36 11.24 -6.63
N GLU A 77 10.62 11.28 -6.19
CA GLU A 77 11.22 10.26 -5.34
C GLU A 77 10.55 10.21 -3.95
N ILE A 78 10.25 11.37 -3.37
CA ILE A 78 9.49 11.45 -2.11
C ILE A 78 8.11 10.81 -2.27
N ILE A 79 7.39 11.09 -3.36
CA ILE A 79 6.08 10.48 -3.65
C ILE A 79 6.21 8.96 -3.77
N MET A 80 7.24 8.45 -4.46
CA MET A 80 7.48 7.02 -4.56
C MET A 80 7.76 6.37 -3.20
N ASN A 81 8.48 7.06 -2.32
CA ASN A 81 8.72 6.59 -0.96
C ASN A 81 7.43 6.59 -0.12
N ILE A 82 6.60 7.63 -0.24
CA ILE A 82 5.29 7.71 0.44
C ILE A 82 4.35 6.57 -0.01
N LYS A 83 4.38 6.17 -1.28
CA LYS A 83 3.58 5.04 -1.78
C LYS A 83 3.92 3.70 -1.11
N ASN A 84 5.13 3.58 -0.57
CA ASN A 84 5.58 2.38 0.14
C ASN A 84 5.26 2.42 1.65
N VAL A 85 4.64 3.49 2.16
CA VAL A 85 4.20 3.56 3.55
C VAL A 85 3.00 2.64 3.74
N VAL A 86 3.13 1.70 4.67
CA VAL A 86 2.06 0.77 5.03
C VAL A 86 1.26 1.35 6.18
N ILE A 87 -0.02 1.59 5.91
CA ILE A 87 -0.93 2.28 6.83
C ILE A 87 -2.05 1.34 7.23
N LYS A 88 -2.29 1.23 8.54
CA LYS A 88 -3.44 0.52 9.09
C LYS A 88 -4.42 1.52 9.69
N ASN A 89 -5.66 1.46 9.26
CA ASN A 89 -6.74 2.23 9.85
C ASN A 89 -7.56 1.33 10.77
N ASN A 90 -7.60 1.67 12.05
CA ASN A 90 -8.35 0.94 13.08
C ASN A 90 -9.75 1.51 13.30
N SER A 91 -10.16 2.56 12.54
CA SER A 91 -11.51 3.12 12.63
C SER A 91 -12.47 2.48 11.62
N ASP A 92 -13.75 2.44 11.98
CA ASP A 92 -14.83 1.96 11.11
C ASP A 92 -15.29 3.02 10.09
N THR A 93 -14.72 4.21 10.11
CA THR A 93 -15.08 5.31 9.19
C THR A 93 -14.29 5.22 7.90
N PHE A 94 -14.97 5.48 6.77
CA PHE A 94 -14.37 5.54 5.44
C PHE A 94 -13.99 6.98 5.02
N GLU A 95 -14.15 7.94 5.91
CA GLU A 95 -13.82 9.34 5.63
C GLU A 95 -12.31 9.52 5.42
N PRO A 96 -11.89 10.40 4.50
CA PRO A 96 -10.49 10.75 4.33
C PRO A 96 -9.91 11.34 5.62
N LYS A 97 -8.73 10.88 6.01
CA LYS A 97 -8.00 11.37 7.18
C LYS A 97 -6.76 12.15 6.74
N GLN A 98 -6.39 13.14 7.52
CA GLN A 98 -5.20 13.93 7.27
C GLN A 98 -4.05 13.48 8.16
N ALA A 99 -2.85 13.45 7.58
CA ALA A 99 -1.61 13.22 8.30
C ALA A 99 -0.58 14.28 7.89
N TYR A 100 0.38 14.53 8.75
CA TYR A 100 1.31 15.64 8.58
C TYR A 100 2.75 15.20 8.83
N ILE A 101 3.67 15.74 8.02
CA ILE A 101 5.11 15.74 8.30
C ILE A 101 5.53 17.20 8.48
N ASP A 102 6.19 17.50 9.59
CA ASP A 102 6.77 18.82 9.86
C ASP A 102 8.11 18.61 10.54
N VAL A 103 9.18 18.71 9.77
CA VAL A 103 10.54 18.40 10.19
C VAL A 103 11.49 19.50 9.73
N VAL A 104 12.38 19.92 10.62
CA VAL A 104 13.38 20.97 10.40
C VAL A 104 14.77 20.46 10.79
N GLY A 105 15.78 20.89 10.06
CA GLY A 105 17.19 20.59 10.32
C GLY A 105 17.69 19.32 9.64
N GLU A 106 18.99 19.10 9.72
CA GLU A 106 19.68 17.97 9.09
C GLU A 106 19.30 16.66 9.76
N ARG A 107 18.53 15.82 9.05
CA ARG A 107 18.12 14.49 9.52
C ARG A 107 17.51 13.64 8.42
N VAL A 108 17.43 12.35 8.68
CA VAL A 108 16.65 11.41 7.87
C VAL A 108 15.19 11.47 8.33
N VAL A 109 14.27 11.73 7.40
CA VAL A 109 12.82 11.68 7.65
C VAL A 109 12.33 10.28 7.36
N LYS A 110 11.69 9.68 8.33
CA LYS A 110 11.15 8.33 8.24
C LYS A 110 9.62 8.33 8.28
N ALA A 111 9.00 7.21 7.91
CA ALA A 111 7.55 7.05 8.01
C ALA A 111 7.02 7.22 9.45
N GLY A 112 7.84 6.91 10.46
CA GLY A 112 7.51 7.16 11.86
C GLY A 112 7.42 8.66 12.25
N ASP A 113 7.91 9.57 11.42
CA ASP A 113 7.77 11.02 11.63
C ASP A 113 6.41 11.55 11.14
N ILE A 114 5.60 10.73 10.49
CA ILE A 114 4.24 11.07 10.07
C ILE A 114 3.37 11.19 11.31
N LYS A 115 2.86 12.39 11.54
CA LYS A 115 1.89 12.66 12.61
C LYS A 115 0.51 12.25 12.13
N VAL A 116 -0.09 11.27 12.78
CA VAL A 116 -1.40 10.70 12.45
C VAL A 116 -2.35 10.80 13.65
N ASP A 117 -3.65 10.74 13.38
CA ASP A 117 -4.65 10.59 14.43
C ASP A 117 -4.56 9.20 15.07
N GLY A 118 -5.07 9.07 16.30
CA GLY A 118 -4.95 7.85 17.13
C GLY A 118 -5.51 6.56 16.50
N ASP A 119 -6.35 6.67 15.48
CA ASP A 119 -6.93 5.52 14.78
C ASP A 119 -6.04 5.01 13.63
N ILE A 120 -5.02 5.77 13.25
CA ILE A 120 -4.10 5.44 12.17
C ILE A 120 -2.79 4.93 12.76
N GLU A 121 -2.31 3.81 12.27
CA GLU A 121 -1.04 3.22 12.64
C GLU A 121 -0.14 3.10 11.41
N ILE A 122 1.12 3.53 11.54
CA ILE A 122 2.16 3.31 10.52
C ILE A 122 2.87 2.00 10.86
N VAL A 123 2.72 1.01 9.99
CA VAL A 123 3.20 -0.37 10.24
C VAL A 123 4.72 -0.49 10.01
N ASN A 124 5.27 0.32 9.09
CA ASN A 124 6.70 0.32 8.73
C ASN A 124 7.39 1.67 9.06
N PRO A 125 7.51 2.04 10.34
CA PRO A 125 7.98 3.36 10.76
C PRO A 125 9.44 3.67 10.37
N ASP A 126 10.24 2.65 10.10
CA ASP A 126 11.65 2.78 9.70
C ASP A 126 11.87 3.10 8.23
N LEU A 127 10.83 3.08 7.41
CA LEU A 127 10.92 3.43 5.98
C LEU A 127 11.41 4.87 5.83
N VAL A 128 12.48 5.06 5.06
CA VAL A 128 13.02 6.39 4.75
C VAL A 128 12.14 7.06 3.70
N ILE A 129 11.73 8.29 3.98
CA ILE A 129 10.94 9.13 3.06
C ILE A 129 11.85 10.14 2.34
N ALA A 130 12.68 10.85 3.10
CA ALA A 130 13.56 11.88 2.57
C ALA A 130 14.77 12.10 3.48
N ASN A 131 15.84 12.69 2.93
CA ASN A 131 17.03 13.10 3.67
C ASN A 131 17.17 14.62 3.61
N LEU A 132 17.12 15.27 4.75
CA LEU A 132 17.35 16.69 4.90
C LEU A 132 18.85 16.96 5.12
N SER A 133 19.40 17.87 4.31
CA SER A 133 20.81 18.26 4.34
C SER A 133 20.91 19.74 4.73
N GLY A 134 21.48 20.00 5.88
CA GLY A 134 21.72 21.35 6.40
C GLY A 134 20.74 21.79 7.50
N PRO A 135 21.16 22.77 8.30
CA PRO A 135 20.41 23.18 9.50
C PRO A 135 19.09 23.89 9.19
N ASP A 136 18.99 24.54 8.02
CA ASP A 136 17.81 25.30 7.59
C ASP A 136 16.88 24.49 6.69
N ALA A 137 17.23 23.23 6.40
CA ALA A 137 16.37 22.36 5.59
C ALA A 137 15.05 22.08 6.31
N LYS A 138 13.95 22.17 5.57
CA LYS A 138 12.60 21.98 6.11
C LYS A 138 11.74 21.17 5.16
N LEU A 139 10.99 20.21 5.71
CA LEU A 139 9.96 19.47 4.99
C LEU A 139 8.64 19.57 5.73
N GLU A 140 7.71 20.33 5.15
CA GLU A 140 6.31 20.43 5.60
C GLU A 140 5.42 19.78 4.56
N MET A 141 4.68 18.75 4.97
CA MET A 141 3.87 17.94 4.06
C MET A 141 2.55 17.56 4.72
N GLU A 142 1.47 17.65 3.95
CA GLU A 142 0.15 17.13 4.31
C GLU A 142 -0.14 15.90 3.43
N LEU A 143 -0.63 14.85 4.05
CA LEU A 143 -0.95 13.58 3.39
C LEU A 143 -2.44 13.30 3.59
N THR A 144 -3.16 13.05 2.51
CA THR A 144 -4.56 12.60 2.60
C THR A 144 -4.61 11.10 2.51
N ILE A 145 -5.06 10.46 3.59
CA ILE A 145 -5.17 9.02 3.75
C ILE A 145 -6.61 8.61 3.48
N VAL A 146 -6.79 7.61 2.62
CA VAL A 146 -8.11 7.12 2.24
C VAL A 146 -8.18 5.59 2.31
N ASN A 147 -9.35 5.08 2.66
CA ASN A 147 -9.67 3.68 2.59
C ASN A 147 -10.19 3.32 1.21
N GLY A 148 -9.94 2.10 0.76
CA GLY A 148 -10.44 1.64 -0.53
C GLY A 148 -10.08 0.19 -0.80
N ARG A 149 -10.12 -0.19 -2.09
CA ARG A 149 -9.82 -1.56 -2.54
C ARG A 149 -9.02 -1.52 -3.83
N GLY A 150 -8.08 -2.44 -3.95
CA GLY A 150 -7.28 -2.62 -5.16
C GLY A 150 -6.46 -1.40 -5.53
N TYR A 151 -6.18 -1.25 -6.81
CA TYR A 151 -5.41 -0.15 -7.38
C TYR A 151 -6.33 0.99 -7.85
N VAL A 152 -5.98 2.21 -7.47
CA VAL A 152 -6.63 3.42 -7.94
C VAL A 152 -5.61 4.27 -8.68
N SER A 153 -5.86 4.50 -9.97
CA SER A 153 -4.99 5.31 -10.83
C SER A 153 -5.03 6.79 -10.46
N LEU A 154 -3.96 7.50 -10.80
CA LEU A 154 -3.82 8.93 -10.60
C LEU A 154 -5.01 9.73 -11.16
N ASP A 155 -5.50 9.37 -12.35
CA ASP A 155 -6.64 10.06 -12.98
C ASP A 155 -7.95 9.96 -12.17
N LYS A 156 -8.12 8.87 -11.43
CA LYS A 156 -9.29 8.69 -10.55
C LYS A 156 -9.16 9.43 -9.22
N ASN A 157 -7.93 9.70 -8.79
CA ASN A 157 -7.67 10.50 -7.60
C ASN A 157 -7.63 12.00 -7.91
N LYS A 158 -7.51 12.40 -9.19
CA LYS A 158 -7.61 13.81 -9.57
C LYS A 158 -9.05 14.27 -9.46
N GLU A 159 -9.29 15.21 -8.55
CA GLU A 159 -10.54 15.96 -8.45
C GLU A 159 -10.48 17.17 -9.39
N ALA A 160 -11.58 17.44 -10.11
CA ALA A 160 -11.63 18.55 -11.08
C ALA A 160 -11.39 19.92 -10.43
N ASP A 161 -11.76 20.06 -9.16
CA ASP A 161 -11.68 21.30 -8.38
C ASP A 161 -10.56 21.29 -7.32
N ALA A 162 -9.62 20.30 -7.39
CA ALA A 162 -8.51 20.24 -6.44
C ALA A 162 -7.60 21.47 -6.56
N PRO A 163 -7.11 22.02 -5.43
CA PRO A 163 -6.10 23.07 -5.45
C PRO A 163 -4.85 22.66 -6.23
N ILE A 164 -4.22 23.61 -6.91
CA ILE A 164 -3.05 23.36 -7.76
C ILE A 164 -1.85 22.80 -6.99
N ASP A 165 -1.76 23.08 -5.69
CA ASP A 165 -0.69 22.63 -4.80
C ASP A 165 -0.95 21.24 -4.18
N VAL A 166 -2.03 20.59 -4.55
CA VAL A 166 -2.36 19.21 -4.13
C VAL A 166 -2.02 18.24 -5.26
N ILE A 167 -1.05 17.39 -5.01
CA ILE A 167 -0.58 16.38 -5.95
C ILE A 167 -1.35 15.09 -5.69
N ALA A 168 -2.17 14.67 -6.65
CA ALA A 168 -2.80 13.36 -6.61
C ALA A 168 -1.76 12.29 -6.92
N ILE A 169 -1.82 11.17 -6.22
CA ILE A 169 -0.95 10.02 -6.47
C ILE A 169 -1.78 8.76 -6.71
N ASP A 170 -1.25 7.86 -7.53
CA ASP A 170 -1.84 6.53 -7.65
C ASP A 170 -1.58 5.74 -6.38
N SER A 171 -2.53 4.93 -5.96
CA SER A 171 -2.45 4.22 -4.70
C SER A 171 -2.85 2.75 -4.83
N ILE A 172 -2.12 1.89 -4.15
CA ILE A 172 -2.47 0.49 -3.97
C ILE A 172 -3.09 0.37 -2.58
N ARG A 173 -4.35 -0.03 -2.53
CA ARG A 173 -5.15 -0.14 -1.30
C ARG A 173 -5.38 -1.59 -0.89
N SER A 174 -4.69 -2.53 -1.52
CA SER A 174 -4.71 -3.95 -1.20
C SER A 174 -3.47 -4.30 -0.39
N GLU A 175 -3.64 -5.04 0.69
CA GLU A 175 -2.53 -5.46 1.57
C GLU A 175 -1.77 -6.69 1.01
N GLU A 176 -2.22 -7.27 -0.09
CA GLU A 176 -1.55 -8.42 -0.70
C GLU A 176 -0.42 -7.94 -1.62
N HIS A 177 0.82 -8.30 -1.30
CA HIS A 177 2.01 -7.93 -2.07
C HIS A 177 2.50 -9.05 -3.00
N THR A 178 2.38 -10.31 -2.57
CA THR A 178 2.84 -11.46 -3.35
C THR A 178 1.94 -12.67 -3.15
N SER A 179 1.58 -13.34 -4.24
CA SER A 179 0.92 -14.64 -4.21
C SER A 179 1.62 -15.59 -5.17
N GLU A 180 1.97 -16.77 -4.70
CA GLU A 180 2.55 -17.85 -5.51
C GLU A 180 1.55 -18.99 -5.65
N LEU A 181 1.38 -19.47 -6.89
CA LEU A 181 0.58 -20.63 -7.21
C LEU A 181 1.53 -21.76 -7.56
N GLN A 182 1.56 -22.80 -6.73
CA GLN A 182 2.29 -24.00 -7.01
C GLN A 182 1.33 -25.16 -7.26
N SER A 183 1.37 -25.69 -8.47
CA SER A 183 0.76 -26.98 -8.77
C SER A 183 1.83 -28.06 -8.68
N PRO A 184 1.77 -29.00 -7.74
CA PRO A 184 2.69 -30.13 -7.75
C PRO A 184 2.49 -30.90 -9.04
N GLY A 185 3.46 -30.78 -9.95
CA GLY A 185 3.47 -31.49 -11.23
C GLY A 185 3.67 -32.99 -11.03
N LYS A 186 2.69 -33.70 -10.53
CA LYS A 186 2.62 -35.17 -10.70
C LYS A 186 2.07 -35.40 -12.10
N ILE A 187 3.00 -35.55 -13.04
CA ILE A 187 2.71 -36.29 -14.27
C ILE A 187 2.50 -37.74 -13.85
N ALA A 188 1.26 -38.11 -13.63
CA ALA A 188 0.88 -39.51 -13.65
C ALA A 188 0.67 -39.89 -15.10
N TYR A 189 1.50 -40.77 -15.61
CA TYR A 189 1.28 -41.51 -16.88
C TYR A 189 0.12 -42.45 -16.69
#